data_35ae6620d5ace7478f77946c6cf840ef
#
_entry.id   35ae6620d5ace7478f77946c6cf840ef
#
_cell.length_a   1.000
_cell.length_b   1.000
_cell.length_c   1.000
_cell.angle_alpha   90.00
_cell.angle_beta   90.00
_cell.angle_gamma   90.00
#
_symmetry.space_group_name_H-M   'P 1'
#
loop_
_entity.id
_entity.type
_entity.pdbx_description
1 polymer ?
#
loop_
_entity_poly.entity_id
_entity_poly.type
_entity_poly.pdbx_seq_one_letter_code
_entity_poly.pdbx_strand_id
1 'polypeptide(L)'
;VLLLVLFFPGDREYQRIPYDVVFLGDSVYGLCRDETSIAAKLQEKTGLKCYNGGLGGTVLGRADAERRLGYTKDSISAAGLVRSFVVKDFGVQRTVHIREAATDYFEDTLGDLGQIDFDQVKILFIGSGLNDYHSGTPIESTSDPYDEYTYCGAIRSIVKELREAYPELRIIFITPPYTWYT
;
A
#
# COMPACT_ATOMS: atom_id res chain seq x y z
N VAL A 1 50.89 -4.76 -7.63
CA VAL A 1 49.46 -5.03 -7.80
C VAL A 1 48.70 -3.97 -7.07
N LEU A 2 48.11 -3.03 -7.81
CA LEU A 2 47.31 -1.93 -7.26
C LEU A 2 45.88 -2.45 -7.09
N LEU A 3 45.42 -2.61 -5.85
CA LEU A 3 44.05 -2.97 -5.54
C LEU A 3 43.18 -1.70 -5.63
N LEU A 4 42.44 -1.54 -6.73
CA LEU A 4 41.49 -0.44 -6.89
C LEU A 4 40.21 -0.82 -6.12
N VAL A 5 40.02 -0.24 -4.94
CA VAL A 5 38.76 -0.36 -4.20
C VAL A 5 37.80 0.69 -4.77
N LEU A 6 36.85 0.26 -5.61
CA LEU A 6 35.77 1.11 -6.09
C LEU A 6 34.74 1.27 -4.97
N PHE A 7 34.74 2.38 -4.30
CA PHE A 7 33.61 2.82 -3.46
C PHE A 7 32.45 3.22 -4.39
N PHE A 8 31.43 2.40 -4.44
CA PHE A 8 30.16 2.81 -4.99
C PHE A 8 29.45 3.69 -3.94
N PRO A 9 29.09 4.96 -4.23
CA PRO A 9 28.28 5.77 -3.34
C PRO A 9 26.81 5.32 -3.42
N GLY A 10 26.48 4.23 -2.73
CA GLY A 10 25.16 3.61 -2.80
C GLY A 10 24.72 2.89 -1.55
N ASP A 11 25.62 2.51 -0.67
CA ASP A 11 25.28 1.89 0.61
C ASP A 11 25.08 2.97 1.69
N ARG A 12 24.09 3.84 1.51
CA ARG A 12 23.40 4.32 2.69
C ARG A 12 22.64 3.11 3.21
N GLU A 13 23.10 2.57 4.32
CA GLU A 13 22.30 1.68 5.16
C GLU A 13 20.99 2.42 5.41
N TYR A 14 19.96 2.11 4.60
CA TYR A 14 18.62 2.66 4.80
C TYR A 14 18.17 2.13 6.15
N GLN A 15 18.12 3.01 7.13
CA GLN A 15 17.69 2.67 8.47
C GLN A 15 16.23 2.26 8.35
N ARG A 16 16.00 0.95 8.26
CA ARG A 16 14.65 0.41 8.15
C ARG A 16 13.89 0.67 9.42
N ILE A 17 12.69 1.20 9.28
CA ILE A 17 11.85 1.58 10.42
C ILE A 17 10.96 0.39 10.77
N PRO A 18 11.10 -0.17 12.00
CA PRO A 18 10.25 -1.27 12.43
C PRO A 18 8.86 -0.76 12.81
N TYR A 19 7.84 -1.41 12.28
CA TYR A 19 6.44 -1.28 12.68
C TYR A 19 5.85 -2.66 12.95
N ASP A 20 4.96 -2.76 13.93
CA ASP A 20 4.21 -3.99 14.21
C ASP A 20 3.02 -4.14 13.26
N VAL A 21 2.41 -3.00 12.91
CA VAL A 21 1.17 -2.95 12.13
C VAL A 21 1.30 -1.90 11.03
N VAL A 22 0.92 -2.28 9.81
CA VAL A 22 0.81 -1.36 8.68
C VAL A 22 -0.63 -1.34 8.17
N PHE A 23 -1.16 -0.16 7.93
CA PHE A 23 -2.43 0.04 7.25
C PHE A 23 -2.18 0.47 5.82
N LEU A 24 -2.74 -0.25 4.86
CA LEU A 24 -2.95 0.20 3.49
C LEU A 24 -4.44 0.45 3.30
N GLY A 25 -4.79 1.46 2.54
CA GLY A 25 -6.19 1.78 2.31
C GLY A 25 -6.37 3.06 1.52
N ASP A 26 -7.62 3.41 1.31
CA ASP A 26 -8.03 4.60 0.59
C ASP A 26 -8.21 5.84 1.50
N SER A 27 -9.06 6.79 1.09
CA SER A 27 -9.31 8.04 1.84
C SER A 27 -9.90 7.81 3.23
N VAL A 28 -10.60 6.71 3.47
CA VAL A 28 -11.16 6.38 4.79
C VAL A 28 -10.05 6.27 5.85
N TYR A 29 -8.88 5.81 5.45
CA TYR A 29 -7.70 5.67 6.30
C TYR A 29 -6.72 6.82 6.13
N GLY A 30 -6.55 7.30 4.89
CA GLY A 30 -5.49 8.23 4.52
C GLY A 30 -5.73 9.68 4.91
N LEU A 31 -6.98 10.15 4.95
CA LEU A 31 -7.27 11.56 5.21
C LEU A 31 -7.14 11.96 6.68
N CYS A 32 -7.38 11.04 7.61
CA CYS A 32 -7.18 11.30 9.03
C CYS A 32 -5.81 10.76 9.45
N ARG A 33 -4.87 11.65 9.77
CA ARG A 33 -3.47 11.30 10.05
C ARG A 33 -2.99 11.73 11.44
N ASP A 34 -3.85 12.36 12.21
CA ASP A 34 -3.62 12.78 13.59
C ASP A 34 -3.93 11.65 14.61
N GLU A 35 -4.00 12.00 15.87
CA GLU A 35 -4.31 11.09 16.98
C GLU A 35 -5.70 10.47 16.91
N THR A 36 -6.59 10.98 16.05
CA THR A 36 -7.94 10.43 15.84
C THR A 36 -7.98 9.35 14.76
N SER A 37 -6.89 9.17 14.01
CA SER A 37 -6.80 8.14 12.97
C SER A 37 -6.97 6.73 13.52
N ILE A 38 -7.44 5.81 12.69
CA ILE A 38 -7.62 4.40 13.06
C ILE A 38 -6.29 3.79 13.51
N ALA A 39 -5.20 4.08 12.83
CA ALA A 39 -3.87 3.59 13.18
C ALA A 39 -3.41 4.11 14.54
N ALA A 40 -3.59 5.42 14.82
CA ALA A 40 -3.24 6.00 16.12
C ALA A 40 -4.11 5.44 17.24
N LYS A 41 -5.41 5.24 17.02
CA LYS A 41 -6.30 4.63 18.01
C LYS A 41 -5.97 3.16 18.28
N LEU A 42 -5.55 2.41 17.28
CA LEU A 42 -5.07 1.05 17.51
C LEU A 42 -3.78 1.04 18.32
N GLN A 43 -2.83 1.90 17.99
CA GLN A 43 -1.59 2.05 18.74
C GLN A 43 -1.84 2.43 20.20
N GLU A 44 -2.69 3.42 20.47
CA GLU A 44 -3.08 3.84 21.82
C GLU A 44 -3.64 2.67 22.65
N LYS A 45 -4.51 1.85 22.04
CA LYS A 45 -5.19 0.74 22.74
C LYS A 45 -4.34 -0.50 22.95
N THR A 46 -3.37 -0.75 22.06
CA THR A 46 -2.64 -2.02 22.04
C THR A 46 -1.16 -1.89 22.40
N GLY A 47 -0.60 -0.68 22.32
CA GLY A 47 0.84 -0.44 22.44
C GLY A 47 1.65 -0.91 21.24
N LEU A 48 1.02 -1.47 20.19
CA LEU A 48 1.69 -1.85 18.95
C LEU A 48 2.06 -0.59 18.15
N LYS A 49 3.24 -0.57 17.55
CA LYS A 49 3.66 0.52 16.68
C LYS A 49 2.95 0.42 15.34
N CYS A 50 2.05 1.36 15.06
CA CYS A 50 1.20 1.36 13.88
C CYS A 50 1.62 2.42 12.86
N TYR A 51 1.63 2.08 11.57
CA TYR A 51 1.84 3.02 10.48
C TYR A 51 0.57 3.17 9.64
N ASN A 52 0.18 4.42 9.36
CA ASN A 52 -0.92 4.74 8.46
C ASN A 52 -0.39 5.01 7.05
N GLY A 53 -0.43 4.00 6.19
CA GLY A 53 -0.06 4.05 4.78
C GLY A 53 -1.25 4.26 3.83
N GLY A 54 -2.40 4.70 4.34
CA GLY A 54 -3.59 4.98 3.51
C GLY A 54 -3.36 6.15 2.56
N LEU A 55 -3.85 6.00 1.32
CA LEU A 55 -3.71 6.98 0.24
C LEU A 55 -5.08 7.24 -0.41
N GLY A 56 -5.57 8.47 -0.32
CA GLY A 56 -6.90 8.85 -0.79
C GLY A 56 -7.12 8.56 -2.28
N GLY A 57 -8.29 8.01 -2.62
CA GLY A 57 -8.68 7.72 -4.00
C GLY A 57 -7.97 6.53 -4.64
N THR A 58 -7.22 5.74 -3.88
CA THR A 58 -6.59 4.52 -4.39
C THR A 58 -7.58 3.35 -4.42
N VAL A 59 -7.29 2.38 -5.27
CA VAL A 59 -8.06 1.15 -5.47
C VAL A 59 -7.32 -0.06 -4.88
N LEU A 60 -8.02 -1.17 -4.74
CA LEU A 60 -7.41 -2.41 -4.26
C LEU A 60 -6.53 -3.06 -5.33
N GLY A 61 -7.12 -3.28 -6.50
CA GLY A 61 -6.49 -3.97 -7.61
C GLY A 61 -5.85 -3.04 -8.63
N ARG A 62 -5.70 -3.54 -9.86
CA ARG A 62 -5.18 -2.76 -10.98
C ARG A 62 -6.30 -1.97 -11.66
N ALA A 63 -5.95 -0.87 -12.26
CA ALA A 63 -6.87 -0.03 -13.02
C ALA A 63 -6.36 0.18 -14.45
N ASP A 64 -7.24 -0.03 -15.43
CA ASP A 64 -6.89 0.12 -16.86
C ASP A 64 -6.72 1.58 -17.29
N ALA A 65 -7.46 2.49 -16.67
CA ALA A 65 -7.47 3.88 -17.05
C ALA A 65 -6.41 4.71 -16.32
N GLU A 66 -5.78 5.62 -17.02
CA GLU A 66 -5.07 6.75 -16.42
C GLU A 66 -6.11 7.68 -15.78
N ARG A 67 -6.41 7.43 -14.54
CA ARG A 67 -7.50 8.16 -13.86
C ARG A 67 -7.03 9.43 -13.19
N ARG A 68 -5.72 9.56 -12.93
CA ARG A 68 -5.14 10.72 -12.28
C ARG A 68 -3.82 11.09 -12.91
N LEU A 69 -3.61 12.38 -13.07
CA LEU A 69 -2.36 12.94 -13.55
C LEU A 69 -1.27 12.79 -12.48
N GLY A 70 -0.07 12.42 -12.85
CA GLY A 70 1.12 12.50 -12.03
C GLY A 70 1.62 11.20 -11.43
N TYR A 71 0.97 10.05 -11.64
CA TYR A 71 1.51 8.76 -11.23
C TYR A 71 1.25 7.64 -12.21
N THR A 72 2.12 6.63 -12.18
CA THR A 72 2.00 5.43 -12.99
C THR A 72 0.80 4.60 -12.54
N LYS A 73 0.07 4.02 -13.49
CA LYS A 73 -0.97 3.05 -13.21
C LYS A 73 -0.49 2.03 -12.17
N ASP A 74 -1.35 1.68 -11.26
CA ASP A 74 -1.15 0.63 -10.26
C ASP A 74 -0.04 0.88 -9.23
N SER A 75 0.78 1.92 -9.36
CA SER A 75 1.91 2.14 -8.45
C SER A 75 1.50 2.34 -7.00
N ILE A 76 0.31 2.91 -6.77
CA ILE A 76 -0.22 3.22 -5.43
C ILE A 76 -1.51 2.45 -5.09
N SER A 77 -1.93 1.51 -5.93
CA SER A 77 -2.97 0.56 -5.55
C SER A 77 -2.48 -0.37 -4.43
N ALA A 78 -3.40 -0.99 -3.69
CA ALA A 78 -2.98 -1.95 -2.65
C ALA A 78 -2.14 -3.10 -3.25
N ALA A 79 -2.51 -3.63 -4.42
CA ALA A 79 -1.74 -4.66 -5.11
C ALA A 79 -0.35 -4.16 -5.54
N GLY A 80 -0.24 -2.92 -6.05
CA GLY A 80 1.03 -2.31 -6.42
C GLY A 80 1.96 -2.10 -5.23
N LEU A 81 1.45 -1.62 -4.10
CA LEU A 81 2.21 -1.45 -2.87
C LEU A 81 2.67 -2.79 -2.30
N VAL A 82 1.79 -3.80 -2.28
CA VAL A 82 2.15 -5.16 -1.83
C VAL A 82 3.28 -5.73 -2.67
N ARG A 83 3.20 -5.61 -3.99
CA ARG A 83 4.28 -6.04 -4.89
C ARG A 83 5.60 -5.36 -4.55
N SER A 84 5.58 -4.05 -4.26
CA SER A 84 6.78 -3.32 -3.88
C SER A 84 7.35 -3.78 -2.53
N PHE A 85 6.51 -4.14 -1.56
CA PHE A 85 6.97 -4.77 -0.31
C PHE A 85 7.62 -6.14 -0.57
N VAL A 86 7.02 -6.98 -1.41
CA VAL A 86 7.52 -8.32 -1.73
C VAL A 86 8.88 -8.26 -2.42
N VAL A 87 9.03 -7.38 -3.40
CA VAL A 87 10.31 -7.24 -4.12
C VAL A 87 11.28 -6.28 -3.42
N LYS A 88 10.87 -5.64 -2.32
CA LYS A 88 11.65 -4.65 -1.55
C LYS A 88 12.13 -3.48 -2.41
N ASP A 89 11.34 -3.07 -3.39
CA ASP A 89 11.63 -1.97 -4.31
C ASP A 89 10.43 -1.01 -4.44
N PHE A 90 10.64 0.22 -4.02
CA PHE A 90 9.70 1.34 -4.11
C PHE A 90 10.10 2.37 -5.18
N GLY A 91 10.93 1.98 -6.13
CA GLY A 91 11.41 2.88 -7.18
C GLY A 91 10.28 3.50 -8.01
N VAL A 92 9.25 2.72 -8.34
CA VAL A 92 8.07 3.21 -9.08
C VAL A 92 7.29 4.25 -8.27
N GLN A 93 7.13 4.04 -6.96
CA GLN A 93 6.40 4.97 -6.10
C GLN A 93 7.11 6.32 -5.96
N ARG A 94 8.43 6.36 -6.09
CA ARG A 94 9.21 7.62 -6.08
C ARG A 94 8.95 8.50 -7.30
N THR A 95 8.31 7.97 -8.35
CA THR A 95 7.90 8.76 -9.52
C THR A 95 6.53 9.41 -9.36
N VAL A 96 5.84 9.13 -8.25
CA VAL A 96 4.54 9.72 -7.96
C VAL A 96 4.74 11.14 -7.46
N HIS A 97 4.32 12.10 -8.27
CA HIS A 97 4.34 13.52 -7.93
C HIS A 97 2.91 14.07 -7.98
N ILE A 98 2.35 14.36 -6.83
CA ILE A 98 1.00 14.84 -6.71
C ILE A 98 1.05 16.27 -6.15
N ARG A 99 0.43 17.21 -6.86
CA ARG A 99 0.48 18.64 -6.54
C ARG A 99 -0.85 19.20 -6.01
N GLU A 100 -1.79 18.35 -5.68
CA GLU A 100 -3.09 18.73 -5.16
C GLU A 100 -3.06 18.78 -3.63
N ALA A 101 -3.63 19.80 -3.01
CA ALA A 101 -3.65 19.99 -1.56
C ALA A 101 -4.26 18.79 -0.79
N ALA A 102 -5.20 18.06 -1.41
CA ALA A 102 -5.83 16.89 -0.79
C ALA A 102 -4.93 15.63 -0.79
N THR A 103 -3.77 15.69 -1.43
CA THR A 103 -2.83 14.56 -1.61
C THR A 103 -1.39 14.94 -1.33
N ASP A 104 -1.16 16.06 -0.67
CA ASP A 104 0.17 16.58 -0.32
C ASP A 104 0.98 15.62 0.56
N TYR A 105 0.31 14.75 1.32
CA TYR A 105 0.93 13.73 2.16
C TYR A 105 1.39 12.47 1.42
N PHE A 106 1.09 12.33 0.12
CA PHE A 106 1.38 11.10 -0.63
C PHE A 106 2.87 10.82 -0.76
N GLU A 107 3.66 11.83 -1.11
CA GLU A 107 5.11 11.67 -1.30
C GLU A 107 5.79 11.21 0.01
N ASP A 108 5.45 11.83 1.13
CA ASP A 108 5.97 11.45 2.44
C ASP A 108 5.53 10.04 2.82
N THR A 109 4.24 9.71 2.64
CA THR A 109 3.71 8.39 2.94
C THR A 109 4.39 7.28 2.12
N LEU A 110 4.59 7.51 0.82
CA LEU A 110 5.26 6.55 -0.05
C LEU A 110 6.76 6.43 0.28
N GLY A 111 7.39 7.55 0.65
CA GLY A 111 8.77 7.57 1.15
C GLY A 111 8.93 6.73 2.41
N ASP A 112 8.05 6.91 3.38
CA ASP A 112 8.03 6.16 4.64
C ASP A 112 7.74 4.67 4.42
N LEU A 113 6.72 4.32 3.60
CA LEU A 113 6.41 2.94 3.25
C LEU A 113 7.64 2.22 2.68
N GLY A 114 8.44 2.91 1.85
CA GLY A 114 9.68 2.37 1.29
C GLY A 114 10.78 2.15 2.32
N GLN A 115 10.68 2.74 3.52
CA GLN A 115 11.65 2.60 4.61
C GLN A 115 11.19 1.59 5.68
N ILE A 116 9.96 1.12 5.64
CA ILE A 116 9.46 0.13 6.61
C ILE A 116 10.21 -1.19 6.46
N ASP A 117 10.68 -1.71 7.59
CA ASP A 117 11.16 -3.09 7.65
C ASP A 117 9.97 -4.05 7.66
N PHE A 118 9.54 -4.46 6.47
CA PHE A 118 8.36 -5.28 6.32
C PHE A 118 8.53 -6.70 6.87
N ASP A 119 9.77 -7.16 7.06
CA ASP A 119 10.07 -8.42 7.73
C ASP A 119 9.69 -8.40 9.23
N GLN A 120 9.55 -7.21 9.83
CA GLN A 120 9.13 -7.01 11.22
C GLN A 120 7.62 -6.78 11.38
N VAL A 121 6.89 -6.58 10.27
CA VAL A 121 5.46 -6.33 10.31
C VAL A 121 4.71 -7.61 10.68
N LYS A 122 3.90 -7.54 11.72
CA LYS A 122 3.10 -8.66 12.23
C LYS A 122 1.70 -8.70 11.64
N ILE A 123 1.15 -7.51 11.37
CA ILE A 123 -0.24 -7.37 10.89
C ILE A 123 -0.28 -6.33 9.76
N LEU A 124 -0.84 -6.72 8.64
CA LEU A 124 -1.17 -5.83 7.54
C LEU A 124 -2.69 -5.70 7.42
N PHE A 125 -3.20 -4.50 7.62
CA PHE A 125 -4.58 -4.15 7.29
C PHE A 125 -4.66 -3.61 5.87
N ILE A 126 -5.65 -4.06 5.12
CA ILE A 126 -5.95 -3.57 3.77
C ILE A 126 -7.42 -3.16 3.73
N GLY A 127 -7.65 -1.84 3.66
CA GLY A 127 -8.97 -1.24 3.68
C GLY A 127 -9.23 -0.43 2.41
N SER A 128 -9.32 -1.10 1.28
CA SER A 128 -9.66 -0.52 -0.03
C SER A 128 -10.86 -1.22 -0.63
N GLY A 129 -11.56 -0.56 -1.55
CA GLY A 129 -12.71 -1.13 -2.25
C GLY A 129 -13.80 -0.11 -2.55
N LEU A 130 -13.87 0.99 -1.83
CA LEU A 130 -14.83 2.05 -2.10
C LEU A 130 -14.58 2.68 -3.48
N ASN A 131 -13.33 2.97 -3.79
CA ASN A 131 -12.94 3.50 -5.10
C ASN A 131 -13.04 2.46 -6.22
N ASP A 132 -12.85 1.18 -5.93
CA ASP A 132 -13.11 0.08 -6.86
C ASP A 132 -14.59 0.07 -7.25
N TYR A 133 -15.49 0.14 -6.27
CA TYR A 133 -16.93 0.25 -6.50
C TYR A 133 -17.29 1.47 -7.35
N HIS A 134 -16.81 2.65 -6.99
CA HIS A 134 -17.07 3.89 -7.75
C HIS A 134 -16.51 3.88 -9.16
N SER A 135 -15.46 3.13 -9.36
CA SER A 135 -14.83 3.02 -10.67
C SER A 135 -15.42 1.92 -11.54
N GLY A 136 -16.37 1.16 -11.01
CA GLY A 136 -16.98 0.04 -11.72
C GLY A 136 -16.03 -1.14 -11.92
N THR A 137 -15.08 -1.34 -10.99
CA THR A 137 -14.21 -2.52 -11.01
C THR A 137 -15.07 -3.78 -10.92
N PRO A 138 -14.93 -4.75 -11.84
CA PRO A 138 -15.66 -6.01 -11.77
C PRO A 138 -15.35 -6.73 -10.46
N ILE A 139 -16.35 -7.40 -9.89
CA ILE A 139 -16.16 -8.16 -8.64
C ILE A 139 -15.30 -9.39 -8.88
N GLU A 140 -15.54 -10.12 -9.97
CA GLU A 140 -14.95 -11.42 -10.24
C GLU A 140 -14.66 -11.58 -11.74
N SER A 141 -13.62 -12.33 -12.10
CA SER A 141 -13.37 -12.81 -13.45
C SER A 141 -13.95 -14.20 -13.65
N THR A 142 -14.51 -14.46 -14.83
CA THR A 142 -15.04 -15.78 -15.19
C THR A 142 -13.97 -16.75 -15.70
N SER A 143 -12.78 -16.24 -16.02
CA SER A 143 -11.71 -17.01 -16.67
C SER A 143 -10.43 -17.14 -15.84
N ASP A 144 -10.15 -16.16 -15.00
CA ASP A 144 -8.94 -16.14 -14.17
C ASP A 144 -9.29 -15.71 -12.73
N PRO A 145 -9.19 -16.61 -11.73
CA PRO A 145 -9.48 -16.28 -10.35
C PRO A 145 -8.46 -15.31 -9.72
N TYR A 146 -7.32 -15.08 -10.38
CA TYR A 146 -6.26 -14.16 -9.93
C TYR A 146 -6.17 -12.88 -10.79
N ASP A 147 -7.18 -12.61 -11.61
CA ASP A 147 -7.25 -11.42 -12.43
C ASP A 147 -7.29 -10.15 -11.55
N GLU A 148 -6.16 -9.47 -11.44
CA GLU A 148 -6.00 -8.26 -10.61
C GLU A 148 -6.83 -7.06 -11.09
N TYR A 149 -7.43 -7.12 -12.26
CA TYR A 149 -8.42 -6.12 -12.72
C TYR A 149 -9.82 -6.36 -12.16
N THR A 150 -9.97 -7.37 -11.31
CA THR A 150 -11.20 -7.64 -10.56
C THR A 150 -10.94 -7.54 -9.06
N TYR A 151 -11.95 -7.18 -8.28
CA TYR A 151 -11.81 -6.99 -6.84
C TYR A 151 -11.38 -8.29 -6.13
N CYS A 152 -12.06 -9.40 -6.38
CA CYS A 152 -11.75 -10.68 -5.76
C CYS A 152 -10.43 -11.26 -6.27
N GLY A 153 -10.11 -11.08 -7.55
CA GLY A 153 -8.85 -11.52 -8.12
C GLY A 153 -7.65 -10.80 -7.51
N ALA A 154 -7.78 -9.47 -7.31
CA ALA A 154 -6.75 -8.68 -6.62
C ALA A 154 -6.53 -9.14 -5.17
N ILE A 155 -7.61 -9.44 -4.41
CA ILE A 155 -7.49 -10.01 -3.06
C ILE A 155 -6.68 -11.31 -3.08
N ARG A 156 -7.02 -12.23 -4.00
CA ARG A 156 -6.33 -13.52 -4.10
C ARG A 156 -4.85 -13.37 -4.47
N SER A 157 -4.53 -12.49 -5.41
CA SER A 157 -3.14 -12.20 -5.80
C SER A 157 -2.35 -11.61 -4.63
N ILE A 158 -2.90 -10.62 -3.95
CA ILE A 158 -2.28 -10.01 -2.76
C ILE A 158 -2.02 -11.07 -1.68
N VAL A 159 -3.01 -11.92 -1.37
CA VAL A 159 -2.86 -12.96 -0.35
C VAL A 159 -1.78 -13.96 -0.77
N LYS A 160 -1.77 -14.38 -2.03
CA LYS A 160 -0.78 -15.32 -2.56
C LYS A 160 0.63 -14.74 -2.42
N GLU A 161 0.89 -13.55 -2.96
CA GLU A 161 2.21 -12.91 -2.93
C GLU A 161 2.71 -12.70 -1.49
N LEU A 162 1.84 -12.22 -0.60
CA LEU A 162 2.20 -12.00 0.80
C LEU A 162 2.46 -13.30 1.56
N ARG A 163 1.69 -14.37 1.31
CA ARG A 163 1.91 -15.67 1.95
C ARG A 163 3.20 -16.34 1.50
N GLU A 164 3.59 -16.15 0.25
CA GLU A 164 4.85 -16.67 -0.29
C GLU A 164 6.05 -15.89 0.29
N ALA A 165 5.95 -14.58 0.42
CA ALA A 165 7.05 -13.74 0.90
C ALA A 165 7.12 -13.62 2.44
N TYR A 166 5.97 -13.58 3.11
CA TYR A 166 5.84 -13.32 4.55
C TYR A 166 4.84 -14.31 5.19
N PRO A 167 5.20 -15.59 5.38
CA PRO A 167 4.27 -16.64 5.81
C PRO A 167 3.64 -16.38 7.18
N GLU A 168 4.33 -15.67 8.09
CA GLU A 168 3.85 -15.37 9.44
C GLU A 168 3.01 -14.07 9.52
N LEU A 169 2.95 -13.29 8.43
CA LEU A 169 2.20 -12.05 8.39
C LEU A 169 0.68 -12.31 8.52
N ARG A 170 0.04 -11.64 9.44
CA ARG A 170 -1.43 -11.64 9.52
C ARG A 170 -1.99 -10.60 8.58
N ILE A 171 -2.79 -11.04 7.62
CA ILE A 171 -3.43 -10.17 6.63
C ILE A 171 -4.89 -10.01 7.02
N ILE A 172 -5.35 -8.77 7.17
CA ILE A 172 -6.73 -8.44 7.52
C ILE A 172 -7.29 -7.50 6.46
N PHE A 173 -8.26 -7.99 5.69
CA PHE A 173 -9.03 -7.13 4.81
C PHE A 173 -10.19 -6.52 5.56
N ILE A 174 -10.37 -5.22 5.39
CA ILE A 174 -11.51 -4.49 5.93
C ILE A 174 -12.42 -4.17 4.75
N THR A 175 -13.65 -4.69 4.82
CA THR A 175 -14.65 -4.42 3.78
C THR A 175 -14.99 -2.93 3.74
N PRO A 176 -15.21 -2.36 2.53
CA PRO A 176 -15.64 -0.97 2.42
C PRO A 176 -16.98 -0.78 3.15
N PRO A 177 -17.22 0.41 3.70
CA PRO A 177 -18.50 0.73 4.31
C PRO A 177 -19.62 0.67 3.25
N TYR A 178 -20.81 0.29 3.68
CA TYR A 178 -21.97 0.36 2.81
C TYR A 178 -22.21 1.81 2.39
N THR A 179 -22.31 2.02 1.10
CA THR A 179 -22.60 3.34 0.52
C THR A 179 -23.52 3.21 -0.67
N TRP A 180 -24.35 4.21 -0.90
CA TRP A 180 -25.14 4.38 -2.11
C TRP A 180 -25.02 5.81 -2.60
N TYR A 181 -25.16 6.00 -3.88
CA TYR A 181 -25.38 7.33 -4.47
C TYR A 181 -26.85 7.46 -4.80
N THR A 182 -27.44 8.56 -4.36
CA THR A 182 -28.75 9.02 -4.83
C THR A 182 -28.59 9.89 -6.05
#